data_95f9215ae327c51daf9e6d004e739ed0
#
_entry.id   95f9215ae327c51daf9e6d004e739ed0
#
_cell.length_a   1.000
_cell.length_b   1.000
_cell.length_c   1.000
_cell.angle_alpha   90.00
_cell.angle_beta   90.00
_cell.angle_gamma   90.00
#
_symmetry.space_group_name_H-M   'P 1'
#
loop_
_entity.id
_entity.type
_entity.pdbx_description
1 polymer ?
#
loop_
_entity_poly.entity_id
_entity_poly.type
_entity_poly.pdbx_seq_one_letter_code
_entity_poly.pdbx_strand_id
1 'polypeptide(L)'
;HCAVRDTGIGLSEEQRASNVQQAIFHRPASSGTYALVASIEAARIGFNDISQTYVISPEERQERYSILLEALLYTFLQVNGAMRGTQAPHVLGGEGVVAASYGPTPAPTISPVNDGYREEIDQIIAALEPLRPGAVERWQFDALSGLTTIMQYLAQETSPFTLSYRGAR
;
A
#
# COMPACT_ATOMS: atom_id res chain seq x y z
N HIS A 1 -16.25 -21.40 -2.70
CA HIS A 1 -17.62 -21.40 -3.26
C HIS A 1 -17.62 -22.14 -4.59
N CYS A 2 -18.46 -23.18 -4.71
CA CYS A 2 -18.67 -23.91 -5.95
C CYS A 2 -19.99 -23.38 -6.55
N ALA A 3 -19.92 -22.73 -7.71
CA ALA A 3 -21.12 -22.30 -8.43
C ALA A 3 -21.45 -23.37 -9.46
N VAL A 4 -22.56 -24.07 -9.27
CA VAL A 4 -23.13 -24.97 -10.27
C VAL A 4 -24.14 -24.19 -11.10
N ARG A 5 -23.88 -24.02 -12.37
CA ARG A 5 -24.88 -23.49 -13.30
C ARG A 5 -25.73 -24.65 -13.77
N ASP A 6 -26.93 -24.77 -13.23
CA ASP A 6 -27.91 -25.72 -13.72
C ASP A 6 -28.49 -25.21 -15.05
N THR A 7 -28.05 -25.81 -16.15
CA THR A 7 -28.55 -25.53 -17.49
C THR A 7 -29.41 -26.66 -18.01
N GLY A 8 -29.83 -27.60 -17.14
CA GLY A 8 -30.44 -28.88 -17.58
C GLY A 8 -31.96 -28.94 -17.50
N ILE A 9 -32.66 -27.93 -16.95
CA ILE A 9 -34.11 -27.93 -16.78
C ILE A 9 -34.77 -27.57 -18.12
N GLY A 10 -35.47 -28.51 -18.76
CA GLY A 10 -36.25 -28.30 -19.97
C GLY A 10 -35.56 -28.62 -21.32
N LEU A 11 -34.36 -29.23 -21.30
CA LEU A 11 -33.65 -29.61 -22.50
C LEU A 11 -33.90 -31.07 -22.87
N SER A 12 -33.97 -31.39 -24.20
CA SER A 12 -34.02 -32.74 -24.71
C SER A 12 -32.73 -33.51 -24.42
N GLU A 13 -32.76 -34.86 -24.47
CA GLU A 13 -31.55 -35.69 -24.23
C GLU A 13 -30.41 -35.37 -25.19
N GLU A 14 -30.69 -35.05 -26.45
CA GLU A 14 -29.68 -34.64 -27.45
C GLU A 14 -29.07 -33.26 -27.11
N GLN A 15 -29.87 -32.36 -26.62
CA GLN A 15 -29.39 -31.05 -26.15
C GLN A 15 -28.60 -31.14 -24.85
N ARG A 16 -28.92 -32.11 -23.98
CA ARG A 16 -28.10 -32.43 -22.79
C ARG A 16 -26.74 -33.02 -23.19
N ALA A 17 -26.67 -33.89 -24.17
CA ALA A 17 -25.41 -34.48 -24.65
C ALA A 17 -24.48 -33.44 -25.30
N SER A 18 -25.04 -32.45 -25.99
CA SER A 18 -24.26 -31.33 -26.56
C SER A 18 -23.84 -30.26 -25.55
N ASN A 19 -24.58 -30.14 -24.44
CA ASN A 19 -24.31 -29.15 -23.38
C ASN A 19 -23.51 -29.71 -22.18
N VAL A 20 -22.96 -30.92 -22.27
CA VAL A 20 -22.20 -31.59 -21.21
C VAL A 20 -20.81 -30.99 -20.95
N GLN A 21 -20.58 -29.76 -21.32
CA GLN A 21 -19.49 -28.99 -20.72
C GLN A 21 -20.03 -28.15 -19.54
N GLN A 22 -20.53 -28.83 -18.50
CA GLN A 22 -20.66 -28.20 -17.18
C GLN A 22 -19.25 -27.94 -16.68
N ALA A 23 -18.73 -26.77 -17.00
CA ALA A 23 -17.49 -26.31 -16.42
C ALA A 23 -17.75 -25.97 -14.95
N ILE A 24 -17.33 -26.87 -14.06
CA ILE A 24 -17.27 -26.58 -12.63
C ILE A 24 -16.13 -25.57 -12.45
N PHE A 25 -16.48 -24.32 -12.22
CA PHE A 25 -15.51 -23.30 -11.94
C PHE A 25 -15.23 -23.26 -10.43
N HIS A 26 -14.03 -23.68 -10.05
CA HIS A 26 -13.54 -23.41 -8.72
C HIS A 26 -13.06 -21.96 -8.65
N ARG A 27 -13.77 -21.13 -7.89
CA ARG A 27 -13.32 -19.76 -7.60
C ARG A 27 -12.69 -19.76 -6.23
N PRO A 28 -11.37 -19.61 -6.15
CA PRO A 28 -10.72 -19.47 -4.86
C PRO A 28 -11.20 -18.19 -4.18
N ALA A 29 -11.72 -18.33 -2.96
CA ALA A 29 -12.01 -17.23 -2.07
C ALA A 29 -11.23 -17.48 -0.79
N SER A 30 -10.48 -16.48 -0.34
CA SER A 30 -9.77 -16.54 0.93
C SER A 30 -10.28 -15.44 1.85
N SER A 31 -10.35 -15.75 3.13
CA SER A 31 -10.58 -14.78 4.19
C SER A 31 -9.49 -14.97 5.25
N GLY A 32 -9.03 -13.88 5.84
CA GLY A 32 -7.98 -13.94 6.85
C GLY A 32 -7.42 -12.57 7.18
N THR A 33 -6.47 -12.57 8.09
CA THR A 33 -5.66 -11.38 8.39
C THR A 33 -4.46 -11.37 7.47
N TYR A 34 -4.24 -10.25 6.80
CA TYR A 34 -3.14 -10.05 5.86
C TYR A 34 -2.19 -9.03 6.41
N ALA A 35 -0.89 -9.33 6.38
CA ALA A 35 0.17 -8.38 6.67
C ALA A 35 0.65 -7.74 5.37
N LEU A 36 0.76 -6.42 5.37
CA LEU A 36 1.29 -5.64 4.25
C LEU A 36 2.39 -4.72 4.75
N VAL A 37 3.46 -4.64 3.98
CA VAL A 37 4.53 -3.66 4.17
C VAL A 37 4.69 -2.89 2.87
N ALA A 38 4.66 -1.55 2.94
CA ALA A 38 4.92 -0.67 1.82
C ALA A 38 6.08 0.25 2.17
N SER A 39 7.04 0.39 1.26
CA SER A 39 8.14 1.34 1.36
C SER A 39 8.10 2.29 0.16
N ILE A 40 8.14 3.59 0.43
CA ILE A 40 8.05 4.63 -0.59
C ILE A 40 9.22 5.58 -0.42
N GLU A 41 9.99 5.74 -1.50
CA GLU A 41 11.09 6.70 -1.55
C GLU A 41 10.60 8.01 -2.23
N ALA A 42 9.88 8.82 -1.45
CA ALA A 42 9.31 10.09 -1.94
C ALA A 42 10.37 11.09 -2.43
N ALA A 43 11.61 10.95 -1.95
CA ALA A 43 12.73 11.76 -2.40
C ALA A 43 13.03 11.61 -3.91
N ARG A 44 12.64 10.50 -4.52
CA ARG A 44 12.86 10.23 -5.95
C ARG A 44 11.78 10.77 -6.88
N ILE A 45 10.73 11.38 -6.36
CA ILE A 45 9.69 11.98 -7.20
C ILE A 45 10.31 13.06 -8.08
N GLY A 46 10.28 12.85 -9.41
CA GLY A 46 10.85 13.75 -10.41
C GLY A 46 12.38 13.81 -10.44
N PHE A 47 13.07 12.90 -9.75
CA PHE A 47 14.53 12.84 -9.76
C PHE A 47 15.02 11.97 -10.92
N ASN A 48 15.98 12.47 -11.67
CA ASN A 48 16.66 11.73 -12.74
C ASN A 48 18.00 11.21 -12.23
N ASP A 49 18.13 9.89 -12.12
CA ASP A 49 19.34 9.23 -11.58
C ASP A 49 20.57 9.39 -12.47
N ILE A 50 20.39 9.61 -13.79
CA ILE A 50 21.50 9.76 -14.73
C ILE A 50 22.11 11.15 -14.60
N SER A 51 21.28 12.20 -14.65
CA SER A 51 21.74 13.59 -14.51
C SER A 51 21.90 14.01 -13.05
N GLN A 52 21.42 13.20 -12.10
CA GLN A 52 21.40 13.48 -10.66
C GLN A 52 20.73 14.83 -10.30
N THR A 53 19.69 15.16 -11.05
CA THR A 53 18.94 16.42 -10.92
C THR A 53 17.44 16.16 -10.92
N TYR A 54 16.68 17.06 -10.30
CA TYR A 54 15.23 17.06 -10.46
C TYR A 54 14.85 17.67 -11.81
N VAL A 55 13.94 17.01 -12.53
CA VAL A 55 13.45 17.42 -13.86
C VAL A 55 12.08 18.11 -13.78
N ILE A 56 11.54 18.25 -12.59
CA ILE A 56 10.26 18.94 -12.30
C ILE A 56 10.50 20.04 -11.28
N SER A 57 9.57 21.01 -11.20
CA SER A 57 9.64 22.08 -10.21
C SER A 57 9.35 21.55 -8.79
N PRO A 58 9.77 22.28 -7.74
CA PRO A 58 9.42 21.91 -6.36
C PRO A 58 7.92 21.85 -6.13
N GLU A 59 7.14 22.73 -6.73
CA GLU A 59 5.69 22.80 -6.63
C GLU A 59 5.05 21.57 -7.27
N GLU A 60 5.46 21.19 -8.47
CA GLU A 60 4.99 19.98 -9.16
C GLU A 60 5.41 18.72 -8.38
N ARG A 61 6.57 18.74 -7.77
CA ARG A 61 7.04 17.63 -6.91
C ARG A 61 6.14 17.46 -5.69
N GLN A 62 5.75 18.56 -5.03
CA GLN A 62 4.84 18.55 -3.90
C GLN A 62 3.44 18.04 -4.29
N GLU A 63 2.92 18.48 -5.43
CA GLU A 63 1.65 18.00 -5.97
C GLU A 63 1.68 16.49 -6.21
N ARG A 64 2.72 15.99 -6.88
CA ARG A 64 2.89 14.55 -7.13
C ARG A 64 3.06 13.74 -5.85
N TYR A 65 3.71 14.30 -4.84
CA TYR A 65 3.82 13.67 -3.51
C TYR A 65 2.45 13.53 -2.84
N SER A 66 1.64 14.57 -2.85
CA SER A 66 0.29 14.54 -2.29
C SER A 66 -0.60 13.51 -3.03
N ILE A 67 -0.54 13.49 -4.37
CA ILE A 67 -1.27 12.51 -5.20
C ILE A 67 -0.80 11.07 -4.90
N LEU A 68 0.50 10.86 -4.68
CA LEU A 68 1.05 9.54 -4.33
C LEU A 68 0.49 9.04 -3.01
N LEU A 69 0.44 9.90 -1.98
CA LEU A 69 -0.13 9.54 -0.67
C LEU A 69 -1.63 9.26 -0.75
N GLU A 70 -2.37 10.02 -1.54
CA GLU A 70 -3.79 9.79 -1.82
C GLU A 70 -4.00 8.45 -2.54
N ALA A 71 -3.23 8.16 -3.57
CA ALA A 71 -3.30 6.89 -4.29
C ALA A 71 -2.96 5.69 -3.40
N LEU A 72 -1.96 5.85 -2.51
CA LEU A 72 -1.63 4.84 -1.50
C LEU A 72 -2.82 4.59 -0.58
N LEU A 73 -3.43 5.65 -0.04
CA LEU A 73 -4.62 5.54 0.80
C LEU A 73 -5.75 4.80 0.10
N TYR A 74 -6.06 5.15 -1.15
CA TYR A 74 -7.11 4.49 -1.92
C TYR A 74 -6.84 3.00 -2.16
N THR A 75 -5.58 2.59 -2.24
CA THR A 75 -5.20 1.18 -2.33
C THR A 75 -5.69 0.37 -1.12
N PHE A 76 -5.72 0.97 0.07
CA PHE A 76 -6.23 0.33 1.27
C PHE A 76 -7.74 0.45 1.46
N LEU A 77 -8.33 1.56 1.00
CA LEU A 77 -9.77 1.80 1.15
C LEU A 77 -10.60 1.08 0.09
N GLN A 78 -10.07 0.96 -1.13
CA GLN A 78 -10.74 0.33 -2.25
C GLN A 78 -9.91 -0.81 -2.82
N VAL A 79 -10.02 -1.98 -2.20
CA VAL A 79 -9.30 -3.17 -2.67
C VAL A 79 -9.86 -3.63 -4.01
N ASN A 80 -9.03 -3.58 -5.04
CA ASN A 80 -9.35 -3.99 -6.39
C ASN A 80 -8.63 -5.30 -6.73
N GLY A 81 -9.36 -6.42 -6.63
CA GLY A 81 -8.81 -7.74 -6.97
C GLY A 81 -9.03 -8.13 -8.43
N ALA A 82 -8.22 -9.07 -8.92
CA ALA A 82 -8.31 -9.61 -10.28
C ALA A 82 -9.65 -10.33 -10.59
N MET A 83 -10.43 -10.67 -9.57
CA MET A 83 -11.68 -11.43 -9.67
C MET A 83 -12.93 -10.56 -9.50
N ARG A 84 -12.85 -9.28 -9.84
CA ARG A 84 -13.89 -8.27 -9.66
C ARG A 84 -15.29 -8.63 -10.17
N GLY A 85 -15.38 -9.45 -11.19
CA GLY A 85 -16.66 -9.76 -11.83
C GLY A 85 -17.61 -10.62 -10.97
N THR A 86 -17.20 -11.11 -9.80
CA THR A 86 -17.96 -12.10 -9.05
C THR A 86 -17.92 -11.98 -7.53
N GLN A 87 -16.89 -11.37 -6.97
CA GLN A 87 -16.77 -11.12 -5.53
C GLN A 87 -15.98 -9.83 -5.35
N ALA A 88 -16.63 -8.80 -4.82
CA ALA A 88 -15.92 -7.61 -4.39
C ALA A 88 -15.16 -7.94 -3.10
N PRO A 89 -13.83 -7.80 -3.05
CA PRO A 89 -13.11 -7.91 -1.81
C PRO A 89 -13.57 -6.80 -0.87
N HIS A 90 -13.71 -7.11 0.42
CA HIS A 90 -14.05 -6.13 1.43
C HIS A 90 -13.10 -6.26 2.62
N VAL A 91 -12.75 -5.13 3.19
CA VAL A 91 -11.87 -5.01 4.34
C VAL A 91 -12.72 -4.75 5.57
N LEU A 92 -12.57 -5.56 6.61
CA LEU A 92 -13.30 -5.40 7.88
C LEU A 92 -12.65 -4.34 8.77
N GLY A 93 -11.34 -4.13 8.63
CA GLY A 93 -10.57 -3.16 9.40
C GLY A 93 -9.09 -3.24 9.03
N GLY A 94 -8.31 -2.32 9.54
CA GLY A 94 -6.86 -2.32 9.39
C GLY A 94 -6.22 -1.54 10.51
N GLU A 95 -5.07 -2.02 10.96
CA GLU A 95 -4.23 -1.38 11.95
C GLU A 95 -2.77 -1.40 11.48
N GLY A 96 -1.95 -0.52 12.01
CA GLY A 96 -0.55 -0.50 11.61
C GLY A 96 0.23 0.70 12.12
N VAL A 97 1.42 0.85 11.54
CA VAL A 97 2.34 1.95 11.80
C VAL A 97 2.74 2.58 10.49
N VAL A 98 2.77 3.89 10.46
CA VAL A 98 3.41 4.70 9.41
C VAL A 98 4.64 5.33 10.01
N ALA A 99 5.80 5.14 9.38
CA ALA A 99 7.04 5.82 9.73
C ALA A 99 7.51 6.65 8.54
N ALA A 100 7.83 7.91 8.75
CA ALA A 100 8.33 8.82 7.73
C ALA A 100 9.68 9.37 8.12
N SER A 101 10.61 9.37 7.18
CA SER A 101 11.92 9.99 7.31
C SER A 101 11.99 11.27 6.48
N TYR A 102 12.48 12.33 7.09
CA TYR A 102 12.67 13.65 6.47
C TYR A 102 14.12 13.92 6.06
N GLY A 103 14.92 12.85 5.97
CA GLY A 103 16.32 12.97 5.62
C GLY A 103 16.89 11.67 5.04
N PRO A 104 18.20 11.52 4.96
CA PRO A 104 18.86 10.31 4.44
C PRO A 104 18.81 9.14 5.43
N THR A 105 18.20 9.30 6.60
CA THR A 105 18.00 8.22 7.59
C THR A 105 16.88 7.31 7.11
N PRO A 106 17.04 5.99 7.03
CA PRO A 106 15.97 5.10 6.62
C PRO A 106 14.87 5.03 7.67
N ALA A 107 13.62 5.06 7.24
CA ALA A 107 12.49 4.73 8.11
C ALA A 107 12.47 3.20 8.36
N PRO A 108 12.17 2.74 9.59
CA PRO A 108 12.07 1.31 9.89
C PRO A 108 10.98 0.64 9.06
N THR A 109 11.27 -0.58 8.59
CA THR A 109 10.36 -1.38 7.77
C THR A 109 10.25 -2.77 8.37
N ILE A 110 9.35 -2.95 9.32
CA ILE A 110 9.13 -4.23 10.03
C ILE A 110 7.77 -4.79 9.64
N SER A 111 7.74 -6.10 9.35
CA SER A 111 6.51 -6.78 8.97
C SER A 111 5.59 -6.99 10.19
N PRO A 112 4.29 -6.68 10.07
CA PRO A 112 3.30 -6.96 11.13
C PRO A 112 2.99 -8.46 11.32
N VAL A 113 3.65 -9.36 10.61
CA VAL A 113 3.69 -10.79 10.95
C VAL A 113 4.45 -11.03 12.27
N ASN A 114 5.37 -10.14 12.60
CA ASN A 114 6.00 -10.11 13.92
C ASN A 114 5.06 -9.37 14.89
N ASP A 115 4.52 -10.06 15.88
CA ASP A 115 3.58 -9.49 16.86
C ASP A 115 4.17 -8.29 17.62
N GLY A 116 5.51 -8.26 17.81
CA GLY A 116 6.25 -7.17 18.44
C GLY A 116 6.71 -6.05 17.50
N TYR A 117 6.20 -5.97 16.27
CA TYR A 117 6.70 -5.03 15.26
C TYR A 117 6.63 -3.55 15.68
N ARG A 118 5.62 -3.18 16.48
CA ARG A 118 5.43 -1.79 16.94
C ARG A 118 6.55 -1.37 17.88
N GLU A 119 6.85 -2.21 18.87
CA GLU A 119 7.92 -2.01 19.84
C GLU A 119 9.30 -2.04 19.17
N GLU A 120 9.49 -2.92 18.20
CA GLU A 120 10.74 -3.01 17.45
C GLU A 120 10.97 -1.74 16.61
N ILE A 121 9.94 -1.21 15.95
CA ILE A 121 10.01 0.07 15.24
C ILE A 121 10.41 1.19 16.20
N ASP A 122 9.81 1.26 17.41
CA ASP A 122 10.13 2.27 18.41
C ASP A 122 11.58 2.15 18.90
N GLN A 123 12.08 0.95 19.12
CA GLN A 123 13.46 0.70 19.49
C GLN A 123 14.46 1.13 18.42
N ILE A 124 14.13 0.86 17.14
CA ILE A 124 14.96 1.29 16.01
C ILE A 124 15.00 2.81 15.91
N ILE A 125 13.85 3.48 16.02
CA ILE A 125 13.79 4.95 15.99
C ILE A 125 14.61 5.54 17.17
N ALA A 126 14.45 5.00 18.37
CA ALA A 126 15.21 5.43 19.52
C ALA A 126 16.74 5.21 19.35
N ALA A 127 17.14 4.16 18.68
CA ALA A 127 18.55 3.89 18.37
C ALA A 127 19.11 4.84 17.29
N LEU A 128 18.26 5.35 16.40
CA LEU A 128 18.66 6.30 15.36
C LEU A 128 18.71 7.75 15.89
N GLU A 129 17.95 8.07 16.92
CA GLU A 129 17.81 9.44 17.49
C GLU A 129 19.15 10.09 17.83
N PRO A 130 20.15 9.41 18.49
CA PRO A 130 21.45 10.02 18.77
C PRO A 130 22.28 10.32 17.52
N LEU A 131 22.00 9.62 16.40
CA LEU A 131 22.72 9.83 15.14
C LEU A 131 22.14 10.99 14.34
N ARG A 132 20.83 11.13 14.33
CA ARG A 132 20.10 12.19 13.64
C ARG A 132 18.80 12.49 14.38
N PRO A 133 18.83 13.43 15.32
CA PRO A 133 17.67 13.80 16.13
C PRO A 133 16.48 14.25 15.24
N GLY A 134 15.29 13.72 15.54
CA GLY A 134 14.05 14.09 14.85
C GLY A 134 13.98 13.68 13.36
N ALA A 135 14.88 12.80 12.88
CA ALA A 135 14.92 12.42 11.46
C ALA A 135 13.78 11.51 11.03
N VAL A 136 13.20 10.76 11.97
CA VAL A 136 12.13 9.81 11.71
C VAL A 136 10.97 10.08 12.65
N GLU A 137 9.80 10.30 12.08
CA GLU A 137 8.53 10.38 12.82
C GLU A 137 7.71 9.11 12.60
N ARG A 138 6.84 8.81 13.57
CA ARG A 138 6.04 7.60 13.58
C ARG A 138 4.63 7.88 14.08
N TRP A 139 3.66 7.28 13.41
CA TRP A 139 2.24 7.30 13.77
C TRP A 139 1.69 5.88 13.81
N GLN A 140 0.82 5.61 14.78
CA GLN A 140 0.08 4.37 14.87
C GLN A 140 -1.38 4.62 14.53
N PHE A 141 -2.00 3.66 13.88
CA PHE A 141 -3.44 3.63 13.65
C PHE A 141 -4.03 2.26 13.98
N ASP A 142 -5.21 2.25 14.58
CA ASP A 142 -5.96 1.06 14.94
C ASP A 142 -7.27 0.95 14.13
N ALA A 143 -7.46 1.85 13.17
CA ALA A 143 -8.54 1.84 12.18
C ALA A 143 -8.11 2.57 10.91
N LEU A 144 -8.73 2.23 9.76
CA LEU A 144 -8.43 2.88 8.48
C LEU A 144 -8.71 4.40 8.48
N SER A 145 -9.61 4.88 9.33
CA SER A 145 -9.83 6.32 9.53
C SER A 145 -8.59 7.00 10.11
N GLY A 146 -7.85 6.34 11.00
CA GLY A 146 -6.57 6.84 11.51
C GLY A 146 -5.52 6.93 10.42
N LEU A 147 -5.42 5.92 9.54
CA LEU A 147 -4.54 5.98 8.38
C LEU A 147 -4.88 7.16 7.47
N THR A 148 -6.18 7.43 7.24
CA THR A 148 -6.64 8.59 6.45
C THR A 148 -6.12 9.89 7.05
N THR A 149 -6.24 10.08 8.36
CA THR A 149 -5.77 11.26 9.05
C THR A 149 -4.25 11.44 8.92
N ILE A 150 -3.49 10.35 9.06
CA ILE A 150 -2.03 10.38 8.90
C ILE A 150 -1.63 10.77 7.46
N MET A 151 -2.27 10.17 6.44
CA MET A 151 -1.97 10.48 5.05
C MET A 151 -2.32 11.93 4.68
N GLN A 152 -3.42 12.47 5.22
CA GLN A 152 -3.79 13.88 5.05
C GLN A 152 -2.75 14.80 5.70
N TYR A 153 -2.31 14.49 6.92
CA TYR A 153 -1.27 15.26 7.59
C TYR A 153 0.02 15.26 6.77
N LEU A 154 0.50 14.09 6.32
CA LEU A 154 1.71 14.00 5.52
C LEU A 154 1.59 14.77 4.20
N ALA A 155 0.45 14.73 3.53
CA ALA A 155 0.23 15.41 2.26
C ALA A 155 0.21 16.95 2.39
N GLN A 156 -0.25 17.48 3.51
CA GLN A 156 -0.47 18.91 3.73
C GLN A 156 0.68 19.58 4.48
N GLU A 157 1.22 18.91 5.50
CA GLU A 157 2.17 19.49 6.45
C GLU A 157 3.63 19.07 6.18
N THR A 158 3.87 18.13 5.25
CA THR A 158 5.21 17.65 4.97
C THR A 158 5.58 17.76 3.50
N SER A 159 6.88 17.73 3.23
CA SER A 159 7.44 17.71 1.89
C SER A 159 8.48 16.60 1.73
N PRO A 160 8.61 16.00 0.56
CA PRO A 160 9.61 14.98 0.35
C PRO A 160 11.03 15.55 0.48
N PHE A 161 11.90 14.81 1.14
CA PHE A 161 13.30 15.15 1.28
C PHE A 161 13.96 15.37 -0.08
N THR A 162 14.84 16.36 -0.16
CA THR A 162 15.58 16.69 -1.39
C THR A 162 16.91 15.97 -1.39
N LEU A 163 17.11 15.10 -2.38
CA LEU A 163 18.38 14.44 -2.61
C LEU A 163 19.42 15.49 -3.01
N SER A 164 20.57 15.49 -2.34
CA SER A 164 21.72 16.29 -2.70
C SER A 164 22.93 15.37 -2.82
N TYR A 165 23.49 15.24 -4.01
CA TYR A 165 24.74 14.51 -4.19
C TYR A 165 25.91 15.48 -3.96
N ARG A 166 26.74 15.17 -2.97
CA ARG A 166 28.05 15.83 -2.81
C ARG A 166 28.97 15.31 -3.91
N GLY A 167 29.01 15.97 -5.06
CA GLY A 167 29.90 15.52 -6.16
C GLY A 167 29.86 16.35 -7.42
N ALA A 168 28.90 17.23 -7.61
CA ALA A 168 28.96 18.22 -8.70
C ALA A 168 29.84 19.40 -8.24
N ARG A 169 31.14 19.30 -8.43
CA ARG A 169 32.06 20.44 -8.55
C ARG A 169 32.25 20.79 -9.99
#